data_9b4aa441ff1b92a0f790c4c3f92d9c6f
#
_entry.id   9b4aa441ff1b92a0f790c4c3f92d9c6f
#
_cell.length_a   1.000
_cell.length_b   1.000
_cell.length_c   1.000
_cell.angle_alpha   90.00
_cell.angle_beta   90.00
_cell.angle_gamma   90.00
#
_symmetry.space_group_name_H-M   'P 1'
#
loop_
_entity.id
_entity.type
_entity.pdbx_description
1 polymer ?
#
loop_
_entity_poly.entity_id
_entity_poly.type
_entity_poly.pdbx_seq_one_letter_code
_entity_poly.pdbx_strand_id
1 'polypeptide(L)'
;MTGTGFQIKDLSTGEFITQTVYYPNPETLDTFYVSDEGWLMLPEPLAAGDYELYEVAAPYGYVLSDRPVPFTIDGSEAVMTVTQYNMPQKGQLTITKTGEVFASVQENDGLYQPVYEVSGLPGAIYDVIADEDIYTGDGTLRAEKDTVVETLTTGEDGTAKSGLLYLGRYRLEERQAPSGCVLNPQPEYVELTYAGAVSYTHLTLPT
;
A
#
# COMPACT_ATOMS: atom_id res chain seq x y z
N MET A 1 7.00 -15.39 -6.16
CA MET A 1 6.06 -14.70 -5.27
C MET A 1 5.45 -15.69 -4.29
N THR A 2 6.23 -16.11 -3.33
CA THR A 2 5.85 -17.07 -2.28
C THR A 2 4.62 -16.61 -1.49
N GLY A 3 3.71 -17.52 -1.19
CA GLY A 3 2.52 -17.25 -0.37
C GLY A 3 1.27 -16.83 -1.15
N THR A 4 1.33 -16.72 -2.49
CA THR A 4 0.11 -16.52 -3.28
C THR A 4 -0.69 -17.82 -3.31
N GLY A 5 -1.96 -17.75 -2.92
CA GLY A 5 -2.89 -18.89 -2.90
C GLY A 5 -4.08 -18.67 -3.82
N PHE A 6 -4.50 -19.72 -4.50
CA PHE A 6 -5.58 -19.68 -5.45
C PHE A 6 -6.62 -20.76 -5.17
N GLN A 7 -7.89 -20.43 -5.45
CA GLN A 7 -8.99 -21.37 -5.59
C GLN A 7 -9.50 -21.35 -7.03
N ILE A 8 -9.99 -22.46 -7.52
CA ILE A 8 -10.54 -22.58 -8.87
C ILE A 8 -12.00 -22.95 -8.77
N LYS A 9 -12.85 -22.17 -9.42
CA LYS A 9 -14.29 -22.42 -9.48
C LYS A 9 -14.67 -23.02 -10.83
N ASP A 10 -15.39 -24.13 -10.79
CA ASP A 10 -16.03 -24.71 -11.96
C ASP A 10 -17.33 -23.96 -12.25
N LEU A 11 -17.44 -23.34 -13.43
CA LEU A 11 -18.62 -22.55 -13.80
C LEU A 11 -19.84 -23.40 -14.16
N SER A 12 -19.66 -24.69 -14.44
CA SER A 12 -20.77 -25.60 -14.73
C SER A 12 -21.51 -26.03 -13.48
N THR A 13 -20.79 -26.22 -12.37
CA THR A 13 -21.33 -26.62 -11.07
C THR A 13 -21.54 -25.43 -10.11
N GLY A 14 -20.76 -24.35 -10.31
CA GLY A 14 -20.70 -23.20 -9.41
C GLY A 14 -19.90 -23.47 -8.12
N GLU A 15 -19.23 -24.61 -8.02
CA GLU A 15 -18.46 -25.01 -6.82
C GLU A 15 -16.96 -24.82 -7.02
N PHE A 16 -16.23 -24.63 -5.92
CA PHE A 16 -14.76 -24.66 -5.95
C PHE A 16 -14.26 -26.09 -6.04
N ILE A 17 -13.24 -26.31 -6.89
CA ILE A 17 -12.65 -27.64 -7.04
C ILE A 17 -11.82 -28.00 -5.80
N THR A 18 -11.80 -29.30 -5.50
CA THR A 18 -10.89 -29.89 -4.53
C THR A 18 -10.09 -31.00 -5.19
N GLN A 19 -8.81 -31.15 -4.81
CA GLN A 19 -7.93 -32.22 -5.29
C GLN A 19 -7.19 -32.86 -4.13
N THR A 20 -6.89 -34.16 -4.22
CA THR A 20 -6.22 -34.90 -3.15
C THR A 20 -4.78 -35.17 -3.53
N VAL A 21 -3.84 -34.72 -2.68
CA VAL A 21 -2.44 -35.16 -2.68
C VAL A 21 -2.29 -36.34 -1.75
N TYR A 22 -1.53 -37.36 -2.18
CA TYR A 22 -1.41 -38.64 -1.45
C TYR A 22 -0.08 -38.78 -0.68
N TYR A 23 0.89 -37.88 -0.88
CA TYR A 23 2.19 -37.95 -0.24
C TYR A 23 2.52 -36.62 0.48
N PRO A 24 3.11 -36.62 1.71
CA PRO A 24 3.46 -37.79 2.53
C PRO A 24 2.24 -38.47 3.18
N ASN A 25 1.12 -37.77 3.31
CA ASN A 25 -0.16 -38.28 3.79
C ASN A 25 -1.28 -37.77 2.89
N PRO A 26 -2.39 -38.52 2.75
CA PRO A 26 -3.53 -38.03 2.00
C PRO A 26 -4.07 -36.73 2.57
N GLU A 27 -4.16 -35.70 1.74
CA GLU A 27 -4.72 -34.38 2.09
C GLU A 27 -5.55 -33.86 0.93
N THR A 28 -6.76 -33.38 1.22
CA THR A 28 -7.62 -32.75 0.22
C THR A 28 -7.43 -31.25 0.28
N LEU A 29 -7.03 -30.68 -0.83
CA LEU A 29 -6.75 -29.25 -1.01
C LEU A 29 -7.91 -28.58 -1.76
N ASP A 30 -8.36 -27.45 -1.29
CA ASP A 30 -9.25 -26.51 -1.97
C ASP A 30 -8.53 -25.23 -2.37
N THR A 31 -7.33 -25.03 -1.83
CA THR A 31 -6.48 -23.85 -2.07
C THR A 31 -5.09 -24.32 -2.52
N PHE A 32 -4.63 -23.77 -3.63
CA PHE A 32 -3.37 -24.14 -4.27
C PHE A 32 -2.38 -22.98 -4.19
N TYR A 33 -1.21 -23.23 -3.60
CA TYR A 33 -0.18 -22.21 -3.40
C TYR A 33 0.91 -22.30 -4.47
N VAL A 34 1.39 -21.13 -4.91
CA VAL A 34 2.53 -21.06 -5.81
C VAL A 34 3.83 -21.42 -5.10
N SER A 35 4.77 -21.98 -5.86
CA SER A 35 6.15 -22.21 -5.44
C SER A 35 6.92 -20.88 -5.24
N ASP A 36 8.15 -20.96 -4.73
CA ASP A 36 9.05 -19.81 -4.62
C ASP A 36 9.36 -19.17 -5.97
N GLU A 37 9.27 -19.92 -7.05
CA GLU A 37 9.45 -19.46 -8.42
C GLU A 37 8.23 -18.75 -9.00
N GLY A 38 7.10 -18.74 -8.26
CA GLY A 38 5.89 -18.00 -8.63
C GLY A 38 4.95 -18.76 -9.57
N TRP A 39 5.06 -20.07 -9.67
CA TRP A 39 4.12 -20.90 -10.42
C TRP A 39 3.58 -22.06 -9.58
N LEU A 40 2.43 -22.56 -9.95
CA LEU A 40 1.85 -23.78 -9.41
C LEU A 40 1.39 -24.69 -10.55
N MET A 41 1.43 -25.99 -10.30
CA MET A 41 0.81 -27.00 -11.14
C MET A 41 -0.19 -27.77 -10.28
N LEU A 42 -1.40 -27.95 -10.80
CA LEU A 42 -2.41 -28.71 -10.09
C LEU A 42 -2.00 -30.18 -9.96
N PRO A 43 -2.28 -30.83 -8.81
CA PRO A 43 -2.02 -32.26 -8.62
C PRO A 43 -2.67 -33.17 -9.65
N GLU A 44 -3.89 -32.81 -10.08
CA GLU A 44 -4.66 -33.55 -11.07
C GLU A 44 -5.11 -32.64 -12.21
N PRO A 45 -5.18 -33.14 -13.48
CA PRO A 45 -5.73 -32.40 -14.59
C PRO A 45 -7.20 -32.02 -14.36
N LEU A 46 -7.59 -30.83 -14.85
CA LEU A 46 -8.99 -30.43 -14.90
C LEU A 46 -9.67 -31.07 -16.10
N ALA A 47 -10.96 -31.35 -15.98
CA ALA A 47 -11.80 -31.74 -17.09
C ALA A 47 -11.99 -30.61 -18.12
N ALA A 48 -12.42 -30.89 -19.32
CA ALA A 48 -12.82 -29.85 -20.27
C ALA A 48 -14.01 -29.04 -19.69
N GLY A 49 -13.93 -27.70 -19.72
CA GLY A 49 -14.92 -26.83 -19.13
C GLY A 49 -14.44 -25.41 -18.98
N ASP A 50 -15.33 -24.55 -18.44
CA ASP A 50 -15.07 -23.15 -18.15
C ASP A 50 -14.87 -22.97 -16.65
N TYR A 51 -13.82 -22.22 -16.28
CA TYR A 51 -13.36 -22.02 -14.92
C TYR A 51 -13.03 -20.57 -14.62
N GLU A 52 -12.97 -20.23 -13.34
CA GLU A 52 -12.45 -18.97 -12.84
C GLU A 52 -11.38 -19.24 -11.76
N LEU A 53 -10.25 -18.56 -11.88
CA LEU A 53 -9.17 -18.55 -10.88
C LEU A 53 -9.37 -17.38 -9.92
N TYR A 54 -9.54 -17.67 -8.65
CA TYR A 54 -9.68 -16.70 -7.56
C TYR A 54 -8.39 -16.66 -6.76
N GLU A 55 -7.82 -15.47 -6.59
CA GLU A 55 -6.76 -15.28 -5.61
C GLU A 55 -7.38 -15.18 -4.20
N VAL A 56 -6.95 -16.02 -3.28
CA VAL A 56 -7.42 -16.06 -1.89
C VAL A 56 -6.35 -15.69 -0.88
N ALA A 57 -5.09 -15.66 -1.30
CA ALA A 57 -3.95 -15.18 -0.53
C ALA A 57 -2.98 -14.44 -1.45
N ALA A 58 -2.72 -13.16 -1.14
CA ALA A 58 -1.71 -12.37 -1.83
C ALA A 58 -0.34 -12.52 -1.14
N PRO A 59 0.78 -12.39 -1.87
CA PRO A 59 2.10 -12.40 -1.27
C PRO A 59 2.32 -11.15 -0.41
N TYR A 60 3.28 -11.22 0.52
CA TYR A 60 3.62 -10.09 1.38
C TYR A 60 3.94 -8.82 0.56
N GLY A 61 3.35 -7.69 0.95
CA GLY A 61 3.54 -6.41 0.29
C GLY A 61 2.69 -6.18 -0.96
N TYR A 62 1.76 -7.08 -1.25
CA TYR A 62 0.85 -6.96 -2.39
C TYR A 62 -0.63 -6.92 -1.96
N VAL A 63 -1.45 -6.39 -2.84
CA VAL A 63 -2.91 -6.32 -2.68
C VAL A 63 -3.54 -7.58 -3.22
N LEU A 64 -4.50 -8.13 -2.48
CA LEU A 64 -5.32 -9.25 -2.96
C LEU A 64 -6.16 -8.80 -4.17
N SER A 65 -6.16 -9.59 -5.24
CA SER A 65 -7.02 -9.33 -6.39
C SER A 65 -8.48 -9.67 -6.07
N ASP A 66 -9.38 -8.72 -6.33
CA ASP A 66 -10.84 -8.90 -6.20
C ASP A 66 -11.49 -9.41 -7.49
N ARG A 67 -10.69 -9.60 -8.55
CA ARG A 67 -11.16 -10.02 -9.87
C ARG A 67 -10.67 -11.41 -10.21
N PRO A 68 -11.58 -12.37 -10.40
CA PRO A 68 -11.20 -13.69 -10.88
C PRO A 68 -10.70 -13.62 -12.32
N VAL A 69 -9.84 -14.57 -12.70
CA VAL A 69 -9.37 -14.74 -14.07
C VAL A 69 -10.11 -15.91 -14.70
N PRO A 70 -10.97 -15.66 -15.71
CA PRO A 70 -11.66 -16.73 -16.42
C PRO A 70 -10.70 -17.47 -17.36
N PHE A 71 -10.87 -18.78 -17.49
CA PHE A 71 -10.15 -19.62 -18.44
C PHE A 71 -10.97 -20.84 -18.84
N THR A 72 -10.64 -21.40 -20.01
CA THR A 72 -11.34 -22.57 -20.58
C THR A 72 -10.35 -23.70 -20.83
N ILE A 73 -10.68 -24.91 -20.42
CA ILE A 73 -9.96 -26.14 -20.77
C ILE A 73 -10.75 -26.81 -21.92
N ASP A 74 -10.20 -26.81 -23.12
CA ASP A 74 -10.84 -27.39 -24.32
C ASP A 74 -10.10 -28.61 -24.85
N GLY A 75 -8.98 -28.98 -24.25
CA GLY A 75 -8.14 -30.11 -24.64
C GLY A 75 -7.26 -29.86 -25.87
N SER A 76 -7.20 -28.60 -26.35
CA SER A 76 -6.34 -28.24 -27.50
C SER A 76 -4.86 -28.17 -27.12
N GLU A 77 -4.55 -27.92 -25.84
CA GLU A 77 -3.19 -27.81 -25.29
C GLU A 77 -2.92 -28.88 -24.23
N ALA A 78 -1.71 -29.40 -24.21
CA ALA A 78 -1.28 -30.36 -23.18
C ALA A 78 -1.15 -29.70 -21.79
N VAL A 79 -0.80 -28.43 -21.76
CA VAL A 79 -0.69 -27.59 -20.53
C VAL A 79 -1.21 -26.21 -20.87
N MET A 80 -2.24 -25.78 -20.14
CA MET A 80 -2.74 -24.41 -20.20
C MET A 80 -2.07 -23.58 -19.11
N THR A 81 -1.65 -22.35 -19.46
CA THR A 81 -1.06 -21.40 -18.50
C THR A 81 -2.01 -20.23 -18.27
N VAL A 82 -2.37 -20.01 -17.01
CA VAL A 82 -3.15 -18.85 -16.58
C VAL A 82 -2.22 -17.93 -15.78
N THR A 83 -2.20 -16.64 -16.11
CA THR A 83 -1.32 -15.65 -15.45
C THR A 83 -2.15 -14.65 -14.66
N GLN A 84 -1.79 -14.47 -13.39
CA GLN A 84 -2.33 -13.43 -12.51
C GLN A 84 -1.21 -12.48 -12.11
N TYR A 85 -1.50 -11.18 -12.13
CA TYR A 85 -0.56 -10.13 -11.72
C TYR A 85 -1.03 -9.50 -10.41
N ASN A 86 -0.13 -9.42 -9.44
CA ASN A 86 -0.36 -8.75 -8.18
C ASN A 86 0.09 -7.28 -8.23
N MET A 87 -0.69 -6.40 -7.62
CA MET A 87 -0.35 -4.99 -7.47
C MET A 87 0.35 -4.77 -6.12
N PRO A 88 1.54 -4.12 -6.10
CA PRO A 88 2.18 -3.76 -4.83
C PRO A 88 1.27 -2.90 -3.98
N GLN A 89 1.23 -3.17 -2.69
CA GLN A 89 0.52 -2.32 -1.73
C GLN A 89 1.25 -0.98 -1.63
N LYS A 90 0.45 0.09 -1.50
CA LYS A 90 0.93 1.46 -1.32
C LYS A 90 0.20 2.10 -0.16
N GLY A 91 0.83 3.10 0.45
CA GLY A 91 0.25 3.92 1.49
C GLY A 91 0.22 5.40 1.11
N GLN A 92 -0.49 6.20 1.89
CA GLN A 92 -0.56 7.64 1.74
C GLN A 92 -0.11 8.32 3.03
N LEU A 93 0.68 9.37 2.91
CA LEU A 93 1.08 10.23 4.02
C LEU A 93 0.14 11.43 4.14
N THR A 94 -0.19 11.81 5.37
CA THR A 94 -0.82 13.09 5.67
C THR A 94 0.10 13.86 6.62
N ILE A 95 0.49 15.08 6.24
CA ILE A 95 1.26 16.00 7.07
C ILE A 95 0.30 17.04 7.60
N THR A 96 0.44 17.42 8.87
CA THR A 96 -0.27 18.54 9.48
C THR A 96 0.75 19.49 10.06
N LYS A 97 0.75 20.76 9.63
CA LYS A 97 1.56 21.84 10.18
C LYS A 97 0.67 22.77 10.96
N THR A 98 0.97 22.93 12.25
CA THR A 98 0.24 23.84 13.14
C THR A 98 1.18 24.85 13.77
N GLY A 99 0.64 25.93 14.29
CA GLY A 99 1.39 26.93 15.06
C GLY A 99 0.48 27.99 15.65
N GLU A 100 1.06 28.84 16.49
CA GLU A 100 0.34 29.97 17.10
C GLU A 100 0.13 31.07 16.07
N VAL A 101 -1.13 31.48 15.86
CA VAL A 101 -1.51 32.64 15.07
C VAL A 101 -2.23 33.67 15.93
N PHE A 102 -2.09 34.93 15.54
CA PHE A 102 -2.85 36.00 16.20
C PHE A 102 -4.35 35.80 15.95
N ALA A 103 -5.12 35.67 17.04
CA ALA A 103 -6.57 35.51 16.99
C ALA A 103 -7.33 36.81 17.26
N SER A 104 -6.98 37.51 18.32
CA SER A 104 -7.70 38.71 18.78
C SER A 104 -6.88 39.55 19.74
N VAL A 105 -7.45 40.69 20.16
CA VAL A 105 -6.95 41.49 21.26
C VAL A 105 -7.98 41.44 22.41
N GLN A 106 -7.53 41.10 23.59
CA GLN A 106 -8.34 41.19 24.81
C GLN A 106 -7.99 42.45 25.61
N GLU A 107 -9.01 43.15 26.04
CA GLU A 107 -8.85 44.32 26.96
C GLU A 107 -9.10 43.88 28.40
N ASN A 108 -8.14 44.18 29.27
CA ASN A 108 -8.26 44.01 30.70
C ASN A 108 -7.77 45.32 31.39
N ASP A 109 -8.64 46.00 32.12
CA ASP A 109 -8.34 47.22 32.89
C ASP A 109 -7.60 48.31 32.07
N GLY A 110 -8.02 48.49 30.79
CA GLY A 110 -7.40 49.46 29.89
C GLY A 110 -6.07 49.02 29.23
N LEU A 111 -5.64 47.79 29.52
CA LEU A 111 -4.48 47.18 28.88
C LEU A 111 -4.92 46.22 27.77
N TYR A 112 -4.33 46.36 26.60
CA TYR A 112 -4.60 45.49 25.44
C TYR A 112 -3.56 44.37 25.35
N GLN A 113 -4.01 43.13 25.37
CA GLN A 113 -3.16 41.95 25.26
C GLN A 113 -3.52 41.14 24.00
N PRO A 114 -2.52 40.75 23.19
CA PRO A 114 -2.78 39.85 22.05
C PRO A 114 -3.13 38.45 22.55
N VAL A 115 -4.13 37.84 21.91
CA VAL A 115 -4.53 36.45 22.13
C VAL A 115 -4.10 35.67 20.91
N TYR A 116 -3.42 34.56 21.15
CA TYR A 116 -2.98 33.63 20.13
C TYR A 116 -3.77 32.30 20.25
N GLU A 117 -3.99 31.66 19.13
CA GLU A 117 -4.58 30.32 19.07
C GLU A 117 -3.73 29.42 18.19
N VAL A 118 -3.79 28.11 18.45
CA VAL A 118 -3.13 27.12 17.59
C VAL A 118 -4.05 26.82 16.40
N SER A 119 -3.53 27.05 15.20
CA SER A 119 -4.24 26.83 13.95
C SER A 119 -3.35 26.13 12.92
N GLY A 120 -3.97 25.59 11.86
CA GLY A 120 -3.25 25.09 10.71
C GLY A 120 -2.45 26.18 10.02
N LEU A 121 -1.24 25.87 9.57
CA LEU A 121 -0.35 26.81 8.89
C LEU A 121 -0.20 26.44 7.43
N PRO A 122 -0.72 27.28 6.48
CA PRO A 122 -0.56 27.05 5.06
C PRO A 122 0.83 27.41 4.55
N GLY A 123 1.21 26.84 3.41
CA GLY A 123 2.42 27.21 2.65
C GLY A 123 3.72 26.61 3.18
N ALA A 124 3.70 25.72 4.16
CA ALA A 124 4.87 24.89 4.46
C ALA A 124 5.12 23.92 3.31
N ILE A 125 6.38 23.78 2.89
CA ILE A 125 6.79 22.85 1.85
C ILE A 125 7.68 21.78 2.44
N TYR A 126 7.30 20.52 2.23
CA TYR A 126 8.03 19.35 2.68
C TYR A 126 8.48 18.51 1.47
N ASP A 127 9.73 18.07 1.51
CA ASP A 127 10.21 17.02 0.62
C ASP A 127 10.06 15.66 1.33
N VAL A 128 9.41 14.73 0.64
CA VAL A 128 9.33 13.31 1.05
C VAL A 128 10.46 12.58 0.37
N ILE A 129 11.39 12.06 1.16
CA ILE A 129 12.65 11.49 0.67
C ILE A 129 12.72 10.03 1.06
N ALA A 130 13.11 9.15 0.16
CA ALA A 130 13.37 7.75 0.47
C ALA A 130 14.56 7.64 1.44
N ASP A 131 14.35 7.08 2.64
CA ASP A 131 15.41 6.92 3.67
C ASP A 131 16.25 5.65 3.45
N GLU A 132 15.80 4.80 2.54
CA GLU A 132 16.47 3.58 2.10
C GLU A 132 16.12 3.31 0.63
N ASP A 133 16.83 2.35 -0.01
CA ASP A 133 16.38 1.83 -1.30
C ASP A 133 15.06 1.09 -1.13
N ILE A 134 14.02 1.53 -1.84
CA ILE A 134 12.67 0.98 -1.72
C ILE A 134 12.45 -0.05 -2.82
N TYR A 135 12.27 -1.30 -2.41
CA TYR A 135 12.00 -2.43 -3.31
C TYR A 135 10.59 -2.97 -3.11
N THR A 136 9.94 -3.39 -4.20
CA THR A 136 8.77 -4.26 -4.12
C THR A 136 9.19 -5.72 -3.96
N GLY A 137 8.29 -6.59 -3.49
CA GLY A 137 8.58 -8.00 -3.19
C GLY A 137 9.09 -8.83 -4.37
N ASP A 138 8.93 -8.34 -5.60
CA ASP A 138 9.52 -8.90 -6.84
C ASP A 138 10.96 -8.46 -7.09
N GLY A 139 11.57 -7.72 -6.17
CA GLY A 139 12.93 -7.19 -6.29
C GLY A 139 13.05 -5.95 -7.18
N THR A 140 11.94 -5.35 -7.63
CA THR A 140 11.98 -4.13 -8.44
C THR A 140 12.28 -2.93 -7.57
N LEU A 141 13.35 -2.19 -7.88
CA LEU A 141 13.69 -0.91 -7.26
C LEU A 141 12.67 0.15 -7.67
N ARG A 142 12.04 0.80 -6.69
CA ARG A 142 11.01 1.85 -6.87
C ARG A 142 11.50 3.24 -6.55
N ALA A 143 12.41 3.37 -5.61
CA ALA A 143 13.11 4.61 -5.31
C ALA A 143 14.50 4.28 -4.74
N GLU A 144 15.51 5.02 -5.15
CA GLU A 144 16.84 4.97 -4.54
C GLU A 144 16.85 5.78 -3.26
N LYS A 145 17.68 5.36 -2.30
CA LYS A 145 17.93 6.12 -1.08
C LYS A 145 18.30 7.56 -1.42
N ASP A 146 17.88 8.51 -0.57
CA ASP A 146 18.11 9.95 -0.68
C ASP A 146 17.44 10.62 -1.91
N THR A 147 16.54 9.92 -2.60
CA THR A 147 15.75 10.50 -3.69
C THR A 147 14.50 11.17 -3.15
N VAL A 148 14.21 12.40 -3.58
CA VAL A 148 12.93 13.07 -3.34
C VAL A 148 11.86 12.37 -4.19
N VAL A 149 10.93 11.68 -3.54
CA VAL A 149 9.84 10.95 -4.21
C VAL A 149 8.61 11.81 -4.44
N GLU A 150 8.43 12.83 -3.58
CA GLU A 150 7.32 13.78 -3.69
C GLU A 150 7.63 15.07 -2.92
N THR A 151 6.99 16.17 -3.31
CA THR A 151 7.02 17.44 -2.59
C THR A 151 5.60 17.84 -2.23
N LEU A 152 5.36 18.16 -0.96
CA LEU A 152 4.04 18.47 -0.41
C LEU A 152 3.98 19.91 0.05
N THR A 153 2.85 20.59 -0.18
CA THR A 153 2.60 21.95 0.32
C THR A 153 1.33 21.96 1.14
N THR A 154 1.39 22.49 2.38
CA THR A 154 0.23 22.56 3.27
C THR A 154 -0.79 23.58 2.76
N GLY A 155 -2.07 23.16 2.76
CA GLY A 155 -3.22 24.00 2.43
C GLY A 155 -3.65 24.93 3.57
N GLU A 156 -4.79 25.62 3.38
CA GLU A 156 -5.33 26.59 4.34
C GLU A 156 -5.59 25.99 5.74
N ASP A 157 -5.90 24.70 5.81
CA ASP A 157 -6.10 23.96 7.06
C ASP A 157 -4.78 23.44 7.68
N GLY A 158 -3.64 23.78 7.09
CA GLY A 158 -2.33 23.30 7.50
C GLY A 158 -2.04 21.84 7.11
N THR A 159 -2.89 21.20 6.30
CA THR A 159 -2.69 19.80 5.90
C THR A 159 -2.14 19.67 4.49
N ALA A 160 -1.36 18.60 4.26
CA ALA A 160 -0.93 18.13 2.95
C ALA A 160 -1.01 16.61 2.89
N LYS A 161 -1.41 16.07 1.73
CA LYS A 161 -1.49 14.63 1.51
C LYS A 161 -0.61 14.23 0.33
N SER A 162 0.12 13.14 0.49
CA SER A 162 0.89 12.56 -0.60
C SER A 162 -0.01 11.83 -1.61
N GLY A 163 0.53 11.54 -2.78
CA GLY A 163 0.06 10.44 -3.60
C GLY A 163 0.25 9.09 -2.92
N LEU A 164 0.03 8.01 -3.67
CA LEU A 164 0.24 6.65 -3.18
C LEU A 164 1.73 6.29 -3.29
N LEU A 165 2.40 6.13 -2.16
CA LEU A 165 3.80 5.76 -2.04
C LEU A 165 3.95 4.25 -1.83
N TYR A 166 5.06 3.65 -2.29
CA TYR A 166 5.39 2.27 -2.01
C TYR A 166 5.71 2.06 -0.52
N LEU A 167 5.56 0.84 -0.01
CA LEU A 167 5.95 0.50 1.35
C LEU A 167 7.47 0.70 1.52
N GLY A 168 7.89 1.22 2.68
CA GLY A 168 9.28 1.51 2.98
C GLY A 168 9.44 2.71 3.93
N ARG A 169 10.69 3.08 4.20
CA ARG A 169 11.02 4.18 5.09
C ARG A 169 11.25 5.46 4.33
N TYR A 170 10.66 6.53 4.85
CA TYR A 170 10.77 7.89 4.32
C TYR A 170 11.20 8.84 5.42
N ARG A 171 11.91 9.91 5.03
CA ARG A 171 12.11 11.09 5.87
C ARG A 171 11.44 12.30 5.23
N LEU A 172 10.91 13.14 6.08
CA LEU A 172 10.23 14.38 5.73
C LEU A 172 11.13 15.54 6.14
N GLU A 173 11.52 16.37 5.19
CA GLU A 173 12.34 17.55 5.43
C GLU A 173 11.54 18.81 5.07
N GLU A 174 11.41 19.73 6.03
CA GLU A 174 10.78 21.02 5.75
C GLU A 174 11.75 21.86 4.91
N ARG A 175 11.42 22.03 3.62
CA ARG A 175 12.20 22.84 2.69
C ARG A 175 11.89 24.32 2.80
N GLN A 176 10.64 24.64 3.16
CA GLN A 176 10.16 26.02 3.36
C GLN A 176 9.17 26.07 4.51
N ALA A 177 9.43 26.97 5.46
CA ALA A 177 8.48 27.23 6.55
C ALA A 177 7.30 28.09 6.07
N PRO A 178 6.13 28.00 6.75
CA PRO A 178 5.04 28.95 6.54
C PRO A 178 5.48 30.40 6.72
N SER A 179 4.77 31.34 6.12
CA SER A 179 5.07 32.77 6.27
C SER A 179 5.07 33.19 7.74
N GLY A 180 6.14 33.86 8.17
CA GLY A 180 6.31 34.30 9.56
C GLY A 180 6.82 33.23 10.54
N CYS A 181 7.06 32.01 10.08
CA CYS A 181 7.60 30.93 10.87
C CYS A 181 9.08 30.66 10.60
N VAL A 182 9.75 30.01 11.54
CA VAL A 182 11.14 29.56 11.38
C VAL A 182 11.15 28.14 10.84
N LEU A 183 12.05 27.86 9.91
CA LEU A 183 12.26 26.53 9.34
C LEU A 183 12.65 25.54 10.44
N ASN A 184 12.00 24.36 10.46
CA ASN A 184 12.43 23.24 11.29
C ASN A 184 13.48 22.41 10.51
N PRO A 185 14.76 22.42 10.93
CA PRO A 185 15.81 21.69 10.22
C PRO A 185 15.87 20.19 10.59
N GLN A 186 15.02 19.75 11.53
CA GLN A 186 15.02 18.36 11.98
C GLN A 186 14.11 17.53 11.06
N PRO A 187 14.64 16.47 10.42
CA PRO A 187 13.81 15.58 9.64
C PRO A 187 12.90 14.72 10.52
N GLU A 188 11.73 14.41 10.02
CA GLU A 188 10.83 13.43 10.62
C GLU A 188 10.82 12.15 9.80
N TYR A 189 10.79 11.00 10.49
CA TYR A 189 10.85 9.70 9.87
C TYR A 189 9.50 8.99 9.95
N VAL A 190 9.12 8.36 8.85
CA VAL A 190 7.89 7.59 8.74
C VAL A 190 8.15 6.29 7.99
N GLU A 191 7.48 5.24 8.40
CA GLU A 191 7.53 3.94 7.74
C GLU A 191 6.13 3.54 7.27
N LEU A 192 5.98 3.29 5.98
CA LEU A 192 4.80 2.69 5.40
C LEU A 192 4.98 1.17 5.42
N THR A 193 4.25 0.52 6.33
CA THR A 193 4.34 -0.92 6.55
C THR A 193 3.18 -1.67 5.90
N TYR A 194 3.39 -2.97 5.66
CA TYR A 194 2.34 -3.84 5.16
C TYR A 194 1.20 -3.99 6.17
N ALA A 195 -0.02 -3.69 5.76
CA ALA A 195 -1.22 -3.73 6.60
C ALA A 195 -2.09 -4.97 6.37
N GLY A 196 -1.53 -6.05 5.86
CA GLY A 196 -2.27 -7.22 5.41
C GLY A 196 -2.79 -7.05 3.98
N ALA A 197 -3.58 -7.99 3.49
CA ALA A 197 -4.07 -7.99 2.09
C ALA A 197 -5.13 -6.91 1.79
N VAL A 198 -5.34 -5.92 2.67
CA VAL A 198 -6.29 -4.80 2.49
C VAL A 198 -5.70 -3.66 1.67
N SER A 199 -6.54 -2.97 0.93
CA SER A 199 -6.13 -2.10 -0.18
C SER A 199 -5.61 -0.70 0.19
N TYR A 200 -5.69 -0.18 1.44
CA TYR A 200 -5.20 1.19 1.77
C TYR A 200 -4.83 1.35 3.24
N THR A 201 -3.67 1.92 3.51
CA THR A 201 -3.23 2.40 4.84
C THR A 201 -3.15 3.92 4.85
N HIS A 202 -3.80 4.57 5.81
CA HIS A 202 -3.64 5.98 6.13
C HIS A 202 -2.77 6.10 7.39
N LEU A 203 -1.64 6.82 7.29
CA LEU A 203 -0.85 7.24 8.44
C LEU A 203 -1.01 8.74 8.64
N THR A 204 -1.39 9.14 9.84
CA THR A 204 -1.34 10.53 10.31
C THR A 204 -0.13 10.69 11.21
N LEU A 205 0.73 11.67 10.92
CA LEU A 205 1.87 12.02 11.77
C LEU A 205 1.41 13.05 12.83
N PRO A 206 1.72 12.86 14.11
CA PRO A 206 1.62 13.92 15.09
C PRO A 206 2.69 14.99 14.81
N THR A 207 2.32 16.25 14.90
CA THR A 207 3.21 17.43 14.84
C THR A 207 3.76 17.75 16.21
#